data_e38a351cc81db8debebd962a2eb52a9c
#
_entry.id   e38a351cc81db8debebd962a2eb52a9c
#
_cell.length_a   1.000
_cell.length_b   1.000
_cell.length_c   1.000
_cell.angle_alpha   90.00
_cell.angle_beta   90.00
_cell.angle_gamma   90.00
#
_symmetry.space_group_name_H-M   'P 1'
#
loop_
_entity.id
_entity.type
_entity.pdbx_description
1 polymer ?
#
loop_
_entity_poly.entity_id
_entity_poly.type
_entity_poly.pdbx_seq_one_letter_code
_entity_poly.pdbx_strand_id
1 'polypeptide(L)'
;MITTDQTVLEQPGTAPSSKIGALATRVRTVNRADASAASAFTLVALFVLQGQWRNLGSGYLYNSGQDQAMWEWFFADAAHSVFHLENPLLSDLQNFPLGVNLMANTAMFGLSIPLAPITLLFGPTVTWAIALTLGLAGTAYAWYWLFSRTVGASRGASALGGALCGFAPGMISHANGHPNFVVLFLLPVIVALVVSIANTGPTVRKTVALGLVVALQIMLGEEPLLIFAIAFGIFAVVYYIGAPRRLWPAVKNSWKSLPLAAVLALVLVAFPLYWQFFGPQSYSFLEHGAMGNDAKALTQFPTQSIGGVFTPGQNVRINATEENAYFGWPLLVLGLVAAVWLWRVASARAAAATAVAVGVVSLGSVLIIGKSDTEFELPWEWIADKPLVESVLETRFALAAVPALALLLVLATDKAFKNGLRPIPAAWSIALALALVPLLPTPLQTVERTPTPQFFSSGEWKNYVDDGSVVTVPLPRPEDARPLGWQIDAGMGFPLAGGYFVGPSDTVEKKAKYGAVDRPTALLLGSVRNSGTVPDITQQQQADARADLEFWGADVVVLQPGRSTVALRSTVDRLLGFGAEYHDGVWIWDVR
;
A
#
# COMPACT_ATOMS: atom_id res chain seq x y z
N MET A 1 78.25 -28.14 -37.12
CA MET A 1 79.22 -27.49 -36.24
C MET A 1 78.44 -26.67 -35.26
N ILE A 2 78.52 -27.04 -33.97
CA ILE A 2 78.10 -26.36 -32.77
C ILE A 2 76.59 -26.29 -32.49
N THR A 3 76.13 -27.21 -31.72
CA THR A 3 74.97 -27.30 -30.82
C THR A 3 75.06 -26.26 -29.72
N THR A 4 73.93 -25.65 -29.34
CA THR A 4 73.74 -25.13 -27.97
C THR A 4 72.34 -25.46 -27.50
N ASP A 5 72.37 -26.22 -26.47
CA ASP A 5 71.30 -26.68 -25.59
C ASP A 5 70.62 -25.47 -24.89
N GLN A 6 69.28 -25.40 -24.88
CA GLN A 6 68.56 -24.51 -23.97
C GLN A 6 67.59 -25.32 -23.13
N THR A 7 67.97 -25.48 -21.90
CA THR A 7 67.19 -26.01 -20.77
C THR A 7 65.89 -25.21 -20.58
N VAL A 8 64.76 -25.91 -20.70
CA VAL A 8 63.43 -25.42 -20.35
C VAL A 8 63.32 -25.44 -18.82
N LEU A 9 63.20 -24.26 -18.22
CA LEU A 9 62.83 -24.08 -16.82
C LEU A 9 61.30 -24.28 -16.66
N GLU A 10 60.89 -25.34 -15.98
CA GLU A 10 59.53 -25.57 -15.51
C GLU A 10 59.10 -24.42 -14.58
N GLN A 11 58.01 -23.75 -14.92
CA GLN A 11 57.32 -22.84 -14.02
C GLN A 11 56.44 -23.65 -13.03
N PRO A 12 56.42 -23.31 -11.73
CA PRO A 12 55.60 -24.00 -10.75
C PRO A 12 54.11 -23.75 -11.01
N GLY A 13 53.34 -24.83 -11.04
CA GLY A 13 51.90 -24.87 -11.25
C GLY A 13 51.14 -24.00 -10.26
N THR A 14 50.31 -23.12 -10.78
CA THR A 14 49.31 -22.37 -10.00
C THR A 14 48.27 -23.36 -9.46
N ALA A 15 48.18 -23.47 -8.15
CA ALA A 15 47.14 -24.24 -7.46
C ALA A 15 45.72 -23.74 -7.85
N PRO A 16 44.74 -24.64 -7.98
CA PRO A 16 43.38 -24.24 -8.34
C PRO A 16 42.78 -23.34 -7.24
N SER A 17 42.54 -22.09 -7.54
CA SER A 17 41.81 -21.21 -6.65
C SER A 17 40.43 -21.81 -6.32
N SER A 18 40.18 -22.08 -5.04
CA SER A 18 38.95 -22.72 -4.59
C SER A 18 37.74 -21.87 -5.03
N LYS A 19 36.72 -22.51 -5.61
CA LYS A 19 35.45 -21.90 -6.01
C LYS A 19 34.79 -21.12 -4.87
N ILE A 20 35.09 -21.46 -3.62
CA ILE A 20 34.65 -20.78 -2.40
C ILE A 20 35.33 -19.40 -2.26
N GLY A 21 36.61 -19.26 -2.59
CA GLY A 21 37.31 -17.95 -2.59
C GLY A 21 36.75 -16.97 -3.63
N ALA A 22 36.37 -17.46 -4.80
CA ALA A 22 35.75 -16.66 -5.85
C ALA A 22 34.32 -16.21 -5.50
N LEU A 23 33.55 -17.02 -4.76
CA LEU A 23 32.23 -16.64 -4.24
C LEU A 23 32.37 -15.58 -3.14
N ALA A 24 33.29 -15.77 -2.19
CA ALA A 24 33.54 -14.84 -1.09
C ALA A 24 34.04 -13.46 -1.59
N THR A 25 34.81 -13.41 -2.70
CA THR A 25 35.27 -12.16 -3.30
C THR A 25 34.16 -11.45 -4.07
N ARG A 26 33.18 -12.16 -4.65
CA ARG A 26 32.00 -11.56 -5.31
C ARG A 26 31.00 -10.93 -4.33
N VAL A 27 30.91 -11.41 -3.11
CA VAL A 27 30.05 -10.84 -2.05
C VAL A 27 30.67 -9.59 -1.42
N ARG A 28 31.96 -9.33 -1.61
CA ARG A 28 32.72 -8.28 -0.90
C ARG A 28 32.77 -6.90 -1.57
N THR A 29 32.22 -6.71 -2.75
CA THR A 29 32.18 -5.37 -3.34
C THR A 29 30.76 -4.84 -3.45
N VAL A 30 30.16 -4.45 -2.32
CA VAL A 30 29.06 -3.48 -2.34
C VAL A 30 29.61 -2.25 -3.07
N ASN A 31 29.07 -1.96 -4.26
CA ASN A 31 29.48 -0.80 -5.01
C ASN A 31 29.13 0.44 -4.18
N ARG A 32 30.13 1.31 -3.90
CA ARG A 32 29.94 2.52 -3.08
C ARG A 32 28.75 3.36 -3.55
N ALA A 33 28.52 3.45 -4.87
CA ALA A 33 27.39 4.17 -5.44
C ALA A 33 26.03 3.51 -5.09
N ASP A 34 25.96 2.16 -5.06
CA ASP A 34 24.74 1.45 -4.68
C ASP A 34 24.44 1.65 -3.16
N ALA A 35 25.49 1.59 -2.33
CA ALA A 35 25.36 1.86 -0.90
C ALA A 35 24.95 3.32 -0.63
N SER A 36 25.56 4.29 -1.34
CA SER A 36 25.20 5.70 -1.23
C SER A 36 23.75 5.96 -1.64
N ALA A 37 23.27 5.32 -2.72
CA ALA A 37 21.89 5.45 -3.16
C ALA A 37 20.91 4.86 -2.10
N ALA A 38 21.19 3.66 -1.58
CA ALA A 38 20.38 3.04 -0.54
C ALA A 38 20.32 3.91 0.72
N SER A 39 21.48 4.41 1.19
CA SER A 39 21.56 5.30 2.36
C SER A 39 20.80 6.61 2.13
N ALA A 40 20.94 7.23 0.96
CA ALA A 40 20.25 8.48 0.62
C ALA A 40 18.72 8.27 0.64
N PHE A 41 18.22 7.21 0.01
CA PHE A 41 16.77 6.91 0.01
C PHE A 41 16.25 6.60 1.42
N THR A 42 17.02 5.87 2.22
CA THR A 42 16.65 5.61 3.63
C THR A 42 16.59 6.91 4.43
N LEU A 43 17.56 7.81 4.25
CA LEU A 43 17.55 9.11 4.93
C LEU A 43 16.37 9.98 4.53
N VAL A 44 15.99 9.98 3.23
CA VAL A 44 14.79 10.69 2.75
C VAL A 44 13.52 10.06 3.35
N ALA A 45 13.41 8.73 3.39
CA ALA A 45 12.28 8.06 4.01
C ALA A 45 12.15 8.39 5.51
N LEU A 46 13.27 8.37 6.24
CA LEU A 46 13.31 8.77 7.64
C LEU A 46 12.98 10.26 7.85
N PHE A 47 13.39 11.12 6.93
CA PHE A 47 13.03 12.55 6.96
C PHE A 47 11.51 12.71 6.75
N VAL A 48 10.91 12.01 5.80
CA VAL A 48 9.46 12.06 5.54
C VAL A 48 8.68 11.55 6.76
N LEU A 49 9.13 10.48 7.37
CA LEU A 49 8.46 9.80 8.50
C LEU A 49 8.98 10.24 9.88
N GLN A 50 9.77 11.34 9.95
CA GLN A 50 10.45 11.73 11.21
C GLN A 50 9.49 11.97 12.37
N GLY A 51 8.29 12.48 12.11
CA GLY A 51 7.26 12.69 13.13
C GLY A 51 6.85 11.37 13.78
N GLN A 52 6.56 10.34 12.97
CA GLN A 52 6.20 9.01 13.44
C GLN A 52 7.35 8.34 14.20
N TRP A 53 8.60 8.43 13.69
CA TRP A 53 9.78 7.84 14.36
C TRP A 53 10.14 8.50 15.69
N ARG A 54 9.87 9.82 15.82
CA ARG A 54 10.10 10.54 17.09
C ARG A 54 9.04 10.25 18.14
N ASN A 55 7.88 9.75 17.72
CA ASN A 55 6.73 9.57 18.59
C ASN A 55 6.02 8.23 18.32
N LEU A 56 6.72 7.12 18.58
CA LEU A 56 6.22 5.77 18.36
C LEU A 56 5.16 5.34 19.40
N GLY A 57 5.14 5.98 20.58
CA GLY A 57 4.20 5.63 21.66
C GLY A 57 2.81 6.25 21.48
N SER A 58 2.75 7.53 21.08
CA SER A 58 1.49 8.28 20.98
C SER A 58 1.28 9.00 19.65
N GLY A 59 2.24 8.91 18.70
CA GLY A 59 2.14 9.56 17.41
C GLY A 59 1.19 8.84 16.46
N TYR A 60 0.40 9.65 15.73
CA TYR A 60 -0.53 9.20 14.72
C TYR A 60 -0.40 10.11 13.49
N LEU A 61 -0.37 9.55 12.29
CA LEU A 61 -0.27 10.36 11.07
C LEU A 61 -1.57 11.16 10.87
N TYR A 62 -1.45 12.49 10.85
CA TYR A 62 -2.60 13.39 10.80
C TYR A 62 -3.56 13.12 9.64
N ASN A 63 -3.00 12.83 8.45
CA ASN A 63 -3.80 12.57 7.25
C ASN A 63 -4.27 11.12 7.12
N SER A 64 -3.95 10.25 8.09
CA SER A 64 -4.34 8.84 8.01
C SER A 64 -5.84 8.60 8.20
N GLY A 65 -6.57 9.55 8.79
CA GLY A 65 -7.94 9.27 9.20
C GLY A 65 -7.98 8.15 10.24
N GLN A 66 -8.59 7.03 9.91
CA GLN A 66 -8.62 5.84 10.76
C GLN A 66 -7.78 4.68 10.19
N ASP A 67 -7.17 4.85 9.02
CA ASP A 67 -6.45 3.78 8.31
C ASP A 67 -5.26 3.25 9.10
N GLN A 68 -4.47 4.11 9.75
CA GLN A 68 -3.35 3.67 10.60
C GLN A 68 -3.81 2.74 11.72
N ALA A 69 -4.96 3.02 12.36
CA ALA A 69 -5.50 2.16 13.41
C ALA A 69 -5.86 0.77 12.87
N MET A 70 -6.47 0.71 11.68
CA MET A 70 -6.78 -0.54 10.99
C MET A 70 -5.51 -1.33 10.66
N TRP A 71 -4.49 -0.68 10.09
CA TRP A 71 -3.24 -1.36 9.73
C TRP A 71 -2.43 -1.82 10.93
N GLU A 72 -2.35 -1.01 11.97
CA GLU A 72 -1.71 -1.42 13.22
C GLU A 72 -2.43 -2.62 13.85
N TRP A 73 -3.76 -2.62 13.76
CA TRP A 73 -4.54 -3.76 14.21
C TRP A 73 -4.24 -5.02 13.37
N PHE A 74 -4.17 -4.93 12.03
CA PHE A 74 -3.80 -6.07 11.18
C PHE A 74 -2.40 -6.62 11.51
N PHE A 75 -1.44 -5.76 11.82
CA PHE A 75 -0.11 -6.19 12.27
C PHE A 75 -0.16 -6.86 13.65
N ALA A 76 -0.95 -6.34 14.57
CA ALA A 76 -1.13 -6.91 15.91
C ALA A 76 -1.80 -8.28 15.84
N ASP A 77 -2.89 -8.40 15.06
CA ASP A 77 -3.63 -9.64 14.88
C ASP A 77 -2.79 -10.73 14.19
N ALA A 78 -2.07 -10.39 13.12
CA ALA A 78 -1.16 -11.33 12.48
C ALA A 78 -0.06 -11.83 13.44
N ALA A 79 0.46 -10.94 14.30
CA ALA A 79 1.46 -11.31 15.30
C ALA A 79 0.85 -12.17 16.43
N HIS A 80 -0.35 -11.85 16.86
CA HIS A 80 -1.14 -12.63 17.83
C HIS A 80 -1.39 -14.05 17.31
N SER A 81 -1.95 -14.16 16.11
CA SER A 81 -2.25 -15.46 15.47
C SER A 81 -0.99 -16.33 15.28
N VAL A 82 0.12 -15.73 14.82
CA VAL A 82 1.40 -16.45 14.67
C VAL A 82 1.91 -16.96 16.03
N PHE A 83 1.82 -16.15 17.08
CA PHE A 83 2.29 -16.51 18.41
C PHE A 83 1.45 -17.63 19.04
N HIS A 84 0.13 -17.60 18.86
CA HIS A 84 -0.79 -18.60 19.39
C HIS A 84 -0.99 -19.81 18.47
N LEU A 85 -0.32 -19.83 17.29
CA LEU A 85 -0.47 -20.89 16.28
C LEU A 85 -1.90 -21.00 15.73
N GLU A 86 -2.58 -19.89 15.63
CA GLU A 86 -3.91 -19.74 15.05
C GLU A 86 -3.86 -19.46 13.56
N ASN A 87 -5.02 -19.50 12.89
CA ASN A 87 -5.11 -19.19 11.46
C ASN A 87 -5.09 -17.66 11.22
N PRO A 88 -4.02 -17.07 10.70
CA PRO A 88 -3.93 -15.62 10.51
C PRO A 88 -4.85 -15.08 9.40
N LEU A 89 -5.52 -15.94 8.61
CA LEU A 89 -6.40 -15.51 7.52
C LEU A 89 -7.81 -15.15 7.98
N LEU A 90 -8.17 -15.48 9.21
CA LEU A 90 -9.46 -15.19 9.84
C LEU A 90 -9.22 -14.73 11.26
N SER A 91 -9.92 -13.69 11.68
CA SER A 91 -9.94 -13.26 13.08
C SER A 91 -11.38 -13.05 13.54
N ASP A 92 -11.73 -13.48 14.74
CA ASP A 92 -12.99 -13.20 15.40
C ASP A 92 -12.87 -12.04 16.42
N LEU A 93 -11.70 -11.45 16.52
CA LEU A 93 -11.42 -10.31 17.39
C LEU A 93 -12.09 -9.00 16.92
N GLN A 94 -12.53 -8.91 15.67
CA GLN A 94 -13.46 -7.89 15.18
C GLN A 94 -14.70 -8.56 14.59
N ASN A 95 -15.82 -7.82 14.55
CA ASN A 95 -17.08 -8.29 13.99
C ASN A 95 -17.61 -9.57 14.67
N PHE A 96 -17.33 -9.72 15.95
CA PHE A 96 -17.77 -10.90 16.70
C PHE A 96 -19.30 -11.02 16.67
N PRO A 97 -19.86 -12.25 16.50
CA PRO A 97 -19.18 -13.54 16.36
C PRO A 97 -18.85 -13.95 14.92
N LEU A 98 -19.12 -13.12 13.92
CA LEU A 98 -18.95 -13.48 12.51
C LEU A 98 -17.48 -13.50 12.06
N GLY A 99 -16.64 -12.69 12.68
CA GLY A 99 -15.24 -12.53 12.34
C GLY A 99 -14.97 -11.73 11.07
N VAL A 100 -13.71 -11.67 10.68
CA VAL A 100 -13.19 -10.93 9.53
C VAL A 100 -12.26 -11.80 8.70
N ASN A 101 -12.48 -11.86 7.38
CA ASN A 101 -11.56 -12.49 6.44
C ASN A 101 -10.38 -11.54 6.15
N LEU A 102 -9.25 -11.78 6.78
CA LEU A 102 -8.08 -10.90 6.70
C LEU A 102 -7.35 -11.01 5.36
N MET A 103 -7.48 -12.15 4.65
CA MET A 103 -6.93 -12.26 3.30
C MET A 103 -7.72 -11.38 2.32
N ALA A 104 -9.04 -11.27 2.48
CA ALA A 104 -9.86 -10.35 1.70
C ALA A 104 -9.65 -8.87 2.07
N ASN A 105 -9.00 -8.60 3.21
CA ASN A 105 -8.68 -7.25 3.70
C ASN A 105 -7.23 -6.81 3.43
N THR A 106 -6.49 -7.53 2.61
CA THR A 106 -5.10 -7.20 2.23
C THR A 106 -4.18 -6.97 3.44
N ALA A 107 -4.25 -7.83 4.47
CA ALA A 107 -3.47 -7.68 5.70
C ALA A 107 -1.93 -7.83 5.51
N MET A 108 -1.45 -7.78 4.26
CA MET A 108 -0.04 -7.80 3.86
C MET A 108 0.76 -8.94 4.51
N PHE A 109 0.25 -10.17 4.47
CA PHE A 109 0.89 -11.34 5.12
C PHE A 109 2.34 -11.57 4.68
N GLY A 110 2.72 -11.15 3.46
CA GLY A 110 4.10 -11.14 3.00
C GLY A 110 5.04 -10.23 3.83
N LEU A 111 4.48 -9.35 4.65
CA LEU A 111 5.20 -8.43 5.54
C LEU A 111 4.80 -8.63 7.00
N SER A 112 3.50 -8.72 7.33
CA SER A 112 3.01 -8.81 8.71
C SER A 112 3.50 -10.05 9.43
N ILE A 113 3.52 -11.22 8.76
CA ILE A 113 4.03 -12.47 9.34
C ILE A 113 5.55 -12.40 9.59
N PRO A 114 6.42 -12.04 8.62
CA PRO A 114 7.86 -11.88 8.89
C PRO A 114 8.20 -10.85 9.96
N LEU A 115 7.39 -9.81 10.10
CA LEU A 115 7.58 -8.76 11.12
C LEU A 115 6.85 -9.06 12.44
N ALA A 116 6.13 -10.18 12.57
CA ALA A 116 5.44 -10.56 13.81
C ALA A 116 6.35 -10.51 15.06
N PRO A 117 7.61 -10.98 15.03
CA PRO A 117 8.50 -10.84 16.19
C PRO A 117 8.76 -9.37 16.58
N ILE A 118 8.83 -8.46 15.60
CA ILE A 118 9.01 -7.02 15.85
C ILE A 118 7.72 -6.44 16.46
N THR A 119 6.57 -6.81 15.92
CA THR A 119 5.27 -6.39 16.44
C THR A 119 5.08 -6.82 17.90
N LEU A 120 5.42 -8.07 18.22
CA LEU A 120 5.32 -8.59 19.60
C LEU A 120 6.27 -7.91 20.59
N LEU A 121 7.48 -7.55 20.14
CA LEU A 121 8.49 -6.96 21.03
C LEU A 121 8.37 -5.45 21.18
N PHE A 122 7.95 -4.74 20.12
CA PHE A 122 8.01 -3.28 20.04
C PHE A 122 6.66 -2.62 19.73
N GLY A 123 5.62 -3.41 19.50
CA GLY A 123 4.28 -2.95 19.15
C GLY A 123 4.04 -2.71 17.65
N PRO A 124 2.77 -2.66 17.23
CA PRO A 124 2.40 -2.55 15.81
C PRO A 124 2.72 -1.19 15.20
N THR A 125 2.81 -0.11 15.98
CA THR A 125 3.24 1.20 15.51
C THR A 125 4.69 1.20 15.01
N VAL A 126 5.58 0.43 15.66
CA VAL A 126 6.96 0.23 15.18
C VAL A 126 6.96 -0.52 13.86
N THR A 127 6.14 -1.58 13.75
CA THR A 127 5.98 -2.34 12.50
C THR A 127 5.45 -1.46 11.38
N TRP A 128 4.46 -0.61 11.65
CA TRP A 128 3.94 0.39 10.73
C TRP A 128 5.04 1.34 10.23
N ALA A 129 5.81 1.94 11.14
CA ALA A 129 6.91 2.85 10.79
C ALA A 129 8.01 2.16 9.95
N ILE A 130 8.34 0.90 10.27
CA ILE A 130 9.27 0.07 9.51
C ILE A 130 8.71 -0.23 8.12
N ALA A 131 7.44 -0.66 8.01
CA ALA A 131 6.80 -0.98 6.74
C ALA A 131 6.82 0.21 5.77
N LEU A 132 6.46 1.41 6.25
CA LEU A 132 6.50 2.63 5.45
C LEU A 132 7.93 3.03 5.07
N THR A 133 8.88 2.95 6.00
CA THR A 133 10.29 3.29 5.74
C THR A 133 10.90 2.36 4.70
N LEU A 134 10.71 1.04 4.85
CA LEU A 134 11.15 0.03 3.89
C LEU A 134 10.42 0.18 2.55
N GLY A 135 9.14 0.49 2.59
CA GLY A 135 8.32 0.71 1.40
C GLY A 135 8.87 1.86 0.55
N LEU A 136 9.01 3.05 1.12
CA LEU A 136 9.52 4.23 0.42
C LEU A 136 10.97 4.02 -0.08
N ALA A 137 11.90 3.71 0.84
CA ALA A 137 13.31 3.57 0.52
C ALA A 137 13.58 2.34 -0.37
N GLY A 138 12.95 1.21 -0.09
CA GLY A 138 13.09 -0.02 -0.85
C GLY A 138 12.54 0.10 -2.27
N THR A 139 11.39 0.76 -2.44
CA THR A 139 10.81 1.03 -3.78
C THR A 139 11.72 1.95 -4.58
N ALA A 140 12.22 3.05 -3.99
CA ALA A 140 13.20 3.92 -4.64
C ALA A 140 14.46 3.15 -5.07
N TYR A 141 15.00 2.32 -4.19
CA TYR A 141 16.21 1.54 -4.47
C TYR A 141 15.96 0.45 -5.53
N ALA A 142 14.84 -0.22 -5.51
CA ALA A 142 14.52 -1.26 -6.49
C ALA A 142 14.36 -0.69 -7.91
N TRP A 143 13.74 0.48 -8.07
CA TRP A 143 13.70 1.20 -9.34
C TRP A 143 15.07 1.73 -9.76
N TYR A 144 15.88 2.28 -8.84
CA TYR A 144 17.27 2.64 -9.12
C TYR A 144 18.06 1.44 -9.65
N TRP A 145 17.91 0.27 -9.02
CA TRP A 145 18.56 -0.97 -9.42
C TRP A 145 18.10 -1.40 -10.82
N LEU A 146 16.80 -1.35 -11.13
CA LEU A 146 16.25 -1.65 -12.45
C LEU A 146 16.84 -0.73 -13.51
N PHE A 147 16.80 0.58 -13.29
CA PHE A 147 17.30 1.56 -14.26
C PHE A 147 18.81 1.41 -14.49
N SER A 148 19.58 1.16 -13.43
CA SER A 148 21.03 1.05 -13.55
C SER A 148 21.50 -0.30 -14.10
N ARG A 149 20.79 -1.39 -13.85
CA ARG A 149 21.22 -2.76 -14.23
C ARG A 149 20.50 -3.29 -15.46
N THR A 150 19.22 -3.05 -15.58
CA THR A 150 18.40 -3.59 -16.67
C THR A 150 18.31 -2.61 -17.84
N VAL A 151 18.08 -1.32 -17.57
CA VAL A 151 18.09 -0.28 -18.60
C VAL A 151 19.52 0.11 -18.99
N GLY A 152 20.49 -0.02 -18.07
CA GLY A 152 21.89 0.32 -18.29
C GLY A 152 22.19 1.82 -18.24
N ALA A 153 21.34 2.58 -17.54
CA ALA A 153 21.52 4.00 -17.35
C ALA A 153 22.66 4.32 -16.37
N SER A 154 23.17 5.54 -16.40
CA SER A 154 24.16 6.02 -15.44
C SER A 154 23.60 6.01 -14.02
N ARG A 155 24.48 5.89 -13.01
CA ARG A 155 24.09 5.83 -11.61
C ARG A 155 23.32 7.07 -11.16
N GLY A 156 23.74 8.25 -11.60
CA GLY A 156 23.06 9.51 -11.27
C GLY A 156 21.67 9.60 -11.87
N ALA A 157 21.52 9.28 -13.17
CA ALA A 157 20.20 9.23 -13.81
C ALA A 157 19.29 8.17 -13.15
N SER A 158 19.84 6.99 -12.82
CA SER A 158 19.11 5.94 -12.15
C SER A 158 18.65 6.34 -10.74
N ALA A 159 19.51 7.07 -10.00
CA ALA A 159 19.16 7.57 -8.66
C ALA A 159 18.02 8.60 -8.73
N LEU A 160 18.06 9.49 -9.72
CA LEU A 160 16.97 10.44 -9.98
C LEU A 160 15.64 9.71 -10.26
N GLY A 161 15.66 8.72 -11.18
CA GLY A 161 14.46 7.94 -11.51
C GLY A 161 13.96 7.11 -10.33
N GLY A 162 14.87 6.49 -9.57
CA GLY A 162 14.52 5.76 -8.35
C GLY A 162 13.89 6.65 -7.29
N ALA A 163 14.47 7.84 -7.05
CA ALA A 163 13.92 8.83 -6.13
C ALA A 163 12.50 9.25 -6.56
N LEU A 164 12.27 9.53 -7.83
CA LEU A 164 10.93 9.86 -8.34
C LEU A 164 9.95 8.70 -8.10
N CYS A 165 10.34 7.45 -8.35
CA CYS A 165 9.46 6.30 -8.13
C CYS A 165 9.14 6.05 -6.66
N GLY A 166 10.10 6.24 -5.75
CA GLY A 166 9.88 5.95 -4.34
C GLY A 166 9.28 7.10 -3.54
N PHE A 167 9.42 8.34 -4.03
CA PHE A 167 8.96 9.54 -3.32
C PHE A 167 8.02 10.42 -4.15
N ALA A 168 7.39 9.84 -5.19
CA ALA A 168 6.37 10.53 -5.96
C ALA A 168 5.18 10.96 -5.08
N PRO A 169 4.44 11.98 -5.49
CA PRO A 169 3.28 12.48 -4.75
C PRO A 169 2.33 11.41 -4.24
N GLY A 170 1.90 10.49 -5.12
CA GLY A 170 1.02 9.39 -4.73
C GLY A 170 1.65 8.46 -3.69
N MET A 171 2.98 8.18 -3.76
CA MET A 171 3.68 7.39 -2.76
C MET A 171 3.67 8.05 -1.37
N ILE A 172 3.85 9.37 -1.33
CA ILE A 172 3.83 10.16 -0.07
C ILE A 172 2.41 10.24 0.48
N SER A 173 1.41 10.42 -0.38
CA SER A 173 0.01 10.40 0.01
C SER A 173 -0.37 9.05 0.62
N HIS A 174 -0.09 7.95 -0.07
CA HIS A 174 -0.34 6.59 0.44
C HIS A 174 0.44 6.25 1.71
N ALA A 175 1.61 6.85 1.94
CA ALA A 175 2.35 6.67 3.19
C ALA A 175 1.59 7.16 4.44
N ASN A 176 0.48 7.88 4.29
CA ASN A 176 -0.40 8.22 5.41
C ASN A 176 -1.37 7.08 5.80
N GLY A 177 -1.76 6.18 4.86
CA GLY A 177 -2.84 5.24 5.16
C GLY A 177 -2.79 3.90 4.41
N HIS A 178 -2.00 3.76 3.32
CA HIS A 178 -2.04 2.59 2.45
C HIS A 178 -0.65 1.97 2.24
N PRO A 179 -0.08 1.25 3.20
CA PRO A 179 1.27 0.67 3.11
C PRO A 179 1.41 -0.32 1.95
N ASN A 180 0.33 -1.00 1.54
CA ASN A 180 0.29 -1.88 0.36
C ASN A 180 0.55 -1.13 -0.96
N PHE A 181 0.31 0.19 -1.04
CA PHE A 181 0.68 1.06 -2.15
C PHE A 181 2.01 1.80 -1.95
N VAL A 182 2.71 1.54 -0.85
CA VAL A 182 4.05 2.06 -0.56
C VAL A 182 5.11 0.98 -0.70
N VAL A 183 4.79 -0.26 -0.30
CA VAL A 183 5.69 -1.43 -0.35
C VAL A 183 5.67 -2.06 -1.75
N LEU A 184 6.21 -1.35 -2.75
CA LEU A 184 6.17 -1.72 -4.16
C LEU A 184 7.54 -2.20 -4.70
N PHE A 185 8.52 -2.47 -3.84
CA PHE A 185 9.90 -2.79 -4.24
C PHE A 185 10.03 -4.12 -5.03
N LEU A 186 9.05 -5.01 -4.99
CA LEU A 186 9.07 -6.25 -5.77
C LEU A 186 8.68 -6.03 -7.24
N LEU A 187 7.88 -5.01 -7.55
CA LEU A 187 7.43 -4.74 -8.92
C LEU A 187 8.59 -4.51 -9.91
N PRO A 188 9.60 -3.65 -9.62
CA PRO A 188 10.76 -3.54 -10.51
C PRO A 188 11.60 -4.82 -10.59
N VAL A 189 11.60 -5.68 -9.57
CA VAL A 189 12.25 -7.00 -9.63
C VAL A 189 11.51 -7.93 -10.59
N ILE A 190 10.17 -7.95 -10.56
CA ILE A 190 9.33 -8.68 -11.51
C ILE A 190 9.64 -8.21 -12.94
N VAL A 191 9.64 -6.89 -13.19
CA VAL A 191 9.98 -6.31 -14.50
C VAL A 191 11.37 -6.75 -14.96
N ALA A 192 12.37 -6.68 -14.09
CA ALA A 192 13.74 -7.09 -14.41
C ALA A 192 13.84 -8.58 -14.80
N LEU A 193 13.14 -9.45 -14.08
CA LEU A 193 13.09 -10.88 -14.38
C LEU A 193 12.41 -11.16 -15.73
N VAL A 194 11.27 -10.54 -15.99
CA VAL A 194 10.54 -10.66 -17.27
C VAL A 194 11.42 -10.17 -18.43
N VAL A 195 12.01 -8.98 -18.31
CA VAL A 195 12.91 -8.40 -19.33
C VAL A 195 14.16 -9.29 -19.52
N SER A 196 14.72 -9.84 -18.44
CA SER A 196 15.85 -10.76 -18.52
C SER A 196 15.50 -12.06 -19.25
N ILE A 197 14.34 -12.66 -18.96
CA ILE A 197 13.85 -13.85 -19.68
C ILE A 197 13.65 -13.53 -21.16
N ALA A 198 12.97 -12.43 -21.48
CA ALA A 198 12.70 -12.03 -22.85
C ALA A 198 13.97 -11.80 -23.68
N ASN A 199 14.99 -11.16 -23.11
CA ASN A 199 16.21 -10.76 -23.82
C ASN A 199 17.30 -11.85 -23.86
N THR A 200 17.50 -12.61 -22.78
CA THR A 200 18.63 -13.53 -22.64
C THR A 200 18.23 -15.01 -22.56
N GLY A 201 16.94 -15.28 -22.72
CA GLY A 201 16.35 -16.61 -22.63
C GLY A 201 16.04 -17.08 -21.23
N PRO A 202 15.20 -18.13 -21.14
CA PRO A 202 14.75 -18.70 -19.90
C PRO A 202 15.85 -19.53 -19.21
N THR A 203 15.82 -19.55 -17.88
CA THR A 203 16.50 -20.55 -17.05
C THR A 203 15.56 -20.95 -15.93
N VAL A 204 15.69 -22.17 -15.41
CA VAL A 204 14.88 -22.63 -14.26
C VAL A 204 14.95 -21.64 -13.11
N ARG A 205 16.16 -21.14 -12.80
CA ARG A 205 16.37 -20.17 -11.72
C ARG A 205 15.56 -18.87 -11.93
N LYS A 206 15.54 -18.32 -13.13
CA LYS A 206 14.77 -17.09 -13.43
C LYS A 206 13.27 -17.33 -13.36
N THR A 207 12.81 -18.47 -13.90
CA THR A 207 11.39 -18.85 -13.88
C THR A 207 10.89 -19.06 -12.45
N VAL A 208 11.65 -19.81 -11.63
CA VAL A 208 11.31 -20.02 -10.22
C VAL A 208 11.36 -18.70 -9.44
N ALA A 209 12.42 -17.88 -9.63
CA ALA A 209 12.52 -16.59 -8.97
C ALA A 209 11.33 -15.68 -9.32
N LEU A 210 10.88 -15.65 -10.58
CA LEU A 210 9.72 -14.88 -10.99
C LEU A 210 8.44 -15.38 -10.30
N GLY A 211 8.21 -16.69 -10.26
CA GLY A 211 7.06 -17.27 -9.56
C GLY A 211 7.04 -16.95 -8.07
N LEU A 212 8.18 -17.07 -7.38
CA LEU A 212 8.31 -16.73 -5.96
C LEU A 212 8.07 -15.24 -5.68
N VAL A 213 8.64 -14.35 -6.51
CA VAL A 213 8.47 -12.90 -6.32
C VAL A 213 7.04 -12.46 -6.62
N VAL A 214 6.37 -13.07 -7.62
CA VAL A 214 4.95 -12.80 -7.90
C VAL A 214 4.07 -13.30 -6.76
N ALA A 215 4.31 -14.51 -6.23
CA ALA A 215 3.60 -15.03 -5.06
C ALA A 215 3.73 -14.11 -3.85
N LEU A 216 4.96 -13.66 -3.56
CA LEU A 216 5.21 -12.72 -2.46
C LEU A 216 4.53 -11.36 -2.70
N GLN A 217 4.50 -10.86 -3.94
CA GLN A 217 3.80 -9.61 -4.26
C GLN A 217 2.28 -9.74 -4.06
N ILE A 218 1.68 -10.88 -4.39
CA ILE A 218 0.27 -11.16 -4.09
C ILE A 218 0.02 -11.08 -2.58
N MET A 219 0.90 -11.65 -1.77
CA MET A 219 0.81 -11.59 -0.30
C MET A 219 1.12 -10.20 0.31
N LEU A 220 1.63 -9.25 -0.49
CA LEU A 220 1.81 -7.84 -0.10
C LEU A 220 0.65 -6.96 -0.55
N GLY A 221 0.04 -7.29 -1.69
CA GLY A 221 -1.08 -6.55 -2.27
C GLY A 221 -1.27 -6.91 -3.74
N GLU A 222 -2.46 -7.31 -4.08
CA GLU A 222 -2.87 -7.78 -5.41
C GLU A 222 -3.17 -6.62 -6.35
N GLU A 223 -3.87 -5.61 -5.84
CA GLU A 223 -4.28 -4.46 -6.64
C GLU A 223 -3.09 -3.71 -7.25
N PRO A 224 -2.00 -3.39 -6.50
CA PRO A 224 -0.79 -2.83 -7.10
C PRO A 224 -0.20 -3.72 -8.19
N LEU A 225 -0.18 -5.05 -7.99
CA LEU A 225 0.34 -5.99 -8.99
C LEU A 225 -0.48 -5.92 -10.28
N LEU A 226 -1.81 -5.90 -10.18
CA LEU A 226 -2.71 -5.83 -11.33
C LEU A 226 -2.52 -4.52 -12.11
N ILE A 227 -2.55 -3.37 -11.41
CA ILE A 227 -2.37 -2.05 -12.02
C ILE A 227 -1.04 -1.95 -12.78
N PHE A 228 0.06 -2.37 -12.12
CA PHE A 228 1.39 -2.32 -12.74
C PHE A 228 1.57 -3.38 -13.83
N ALA A 229 0.91 -4.55 -13.75
CA ALA A 229 0.92 -5.55 -14.82
C ALA A 229 0.22 -5.03 -16.08
N ILE A 230 -0.91 -4.35 -15.94
CA ILE A 230 -1.62 -3.70 -17.06
C ILE A 230 -0.73 -2.61 -17.69
N ALA A 231 -0.16 -1.72 -16.87
CA ALA A 231 0.74 -0.67 -17.34
C ALA A 231 1.97 -1.24 -18.07
N PHE A 232 2.60 -2.30 -17.52
CA PHE A 232 3.72 -2.97 -18.16
C PHE A 232 3.30 -3.69 -19.45
N GLY A 233 2.09 -4.24 -19.52
CA GLY A 233 1.51 -4.80 -20.73
C GLY A 233 1.37 -3.75 -21.84
N ILE A 234 0.82 -2.57 -21.52
CA ILE A 234 0.73 -1.43 -22.45
C ILE A 234 2.14 -1.02 -22.93
N PHE A 235 3.10 -0.90 -22.00
CA PHE A 235 4.49 -0.60 -22.33
C PHE A 235 5.08 -1.63 -23.30
N ALA A 236 4.90 -2.91 -23.04
CA ALA A 236 5.44 -3.99 -23.87
C ALA A 236 4.84 -3.95 -25.28
N VAL A 237 3.52 -3.78 -25.40
CA VAL A 237 2.85 -3.68 -26.71
C VAL A 237 3.40 -2.52 -27.52
N VAL A 238 3.45 -1.31 -26.96
CA VAL A 238 3.96 -0.12 -27.68
C VAL A 238 5.46 -0.24 -27.98
N TYR A 239 6.24 -0.85 -27.07
CA TYR A 239 7.65 -1.11 -27.29
C TYR A 239 7.88 -2.03 -28.49
N TYR A 240 7.16 -3.14 -28.58
CA TYR A 240 7.34 -4.10 -29.68
C TYR A 240 6.74 -3.62 -31.00
N ILE A 241 5.72 -2.77 -31.00
CA ILE A 241 5.29 -2.03 -32.19
C ILE A 241 6.45 -1.16 -32.71
N GLY A 242 7.16 -0.49 -31.81
CA GLY A 242 8.33 0.35 -32.13
C GLY A 242 9.61 -0.42 -32.43
N ALA A 243 9.68 -1.71 -32.11
CA ALA A 243 10.85 -2.58 -32.29
C ALA A 243 10.44 -4.02 -32.73
N PRO A 244 9.74 -4.19 -33.85
CA PRO A 244 9.08 -5.45 -34.22
C PRO A 244 10.05 -6.62 -34.40
N ARG A 245 11.29 -6.35 -34.79
CA ARG A 245 12.32 -7.40 -34.93
C ARG A 245 12.67 -8.08 -33.59
N ARG A 246 12.39 -7.44 -32.45
CA ARG A 246 12.63 -7.99 -31.11
C ARG A 246 11.46 -8.81 -30.56
N LEU A 247 10.27 -8.73 -31.16
CA LEU A 247 9.07 -9.38 -30.67
C LEU A 247 9.22 -10.91 -30.67
N TRP A 248 9.55 -11.48 -31.84
CA TRP A 248 9.59 -12.94 -31.97
C TRP A 248 10.64 -13.61 -31.06
N PRO A 249 11.90 -13.11 -30.96
CA PRO A 249 12.85 -13.63 -29.98
C PRO A 249 12.32 -13.57 -28.55
N ALA A 250 11.69 -12.46 -28.15
CA ALA A 250 11.14 -12.29 -26.81
C ALA A 250 10.00 -13.28 -26.53
N VAL A 251 9.07 -13.43 -27.48
CA VAL A 251 7.97 -14.43 -27.37
C VAL A 251 8.56 -15.84 -27.23
N LYS A 252 9.51 -16.23 -28.12
CA LYS A 252 10.16 -17.54 -28.08
C LYS A 252 10.86 -17.82 -26.74
N ASN A 253 11.44 -16.81 -26.13
CA ASN A 253 12.12 -16.92 -24.85
C ASN A 253 11.14 -16.99 -23.66
N SER A 254 9.98 -16.39 -23.78
CA SER A 254 9.06 -16.14 -22.65
C SER A 254 7.87 -17.13 -22.59
N TRP A 255 7.40 -17.69 -23.71
CA TRP A 255 6.14 -18.38 -23.83
C TRP A 255 5.94 -19.61 -22.92
N LYS A 256 7.02 -20.28 -22.50
CA LYS A 256 6.95 -21.36 -21.50
C LYS A 256 7.20 -20.85 -20.08
N SER A 257 8.16 -19.93 -19.92
CA SER A 257 8.61 -19.48 -18.61
C SER A 257 7.62 -18.59 -17.89
N LEU A 258 6.93 -17.69 -18.60
CA LEU A 258 5.94 -16.83 -17.95
C LEU A 258 4.72 -17.61 -17.45
N PRO A 259 4.08 -18.50 -18.24
CA PRO A 259 3.00 -19.33 -17.72
C PRO A 259 3.45 -20.26 -16.58
N LEU A 260 4.65 -20.87 -16.68
CA LEU A 260 5.15 -21.73 -15.62
C LEU A 260 5.43 -20.94 -14.31
N ALA A 261 5.94 -19.73 -14.41
CA ALA A 261 6.11 -18.86 -13.25
C ALA A 261 4.76 -18.44 -12.65
N ALA A 262 3.75 -18.16 -13.50
CA ALA A 262 2.39 -17.85 -13.05
C ALA A 262 1.76 -19.06 -12.34
N VAL A 263 1.86 -20.26 -12.91
CA VAL A 263 1.38 -21.49 -12.26
C VAL A 263 2.07 -21.72 -10.93
N LEU A 264 3.40 -21.54 -10.86
CA LEU A 264 4.13 -21.66 -9.60
C LEU A 264 3.64 -20.65 -8.56
N ALA A 265 3.46 -19.38 -8.96
CA ALA A 265 2.92 -18.36 -8.07
C ALA A 265 1.53 -18.74 -7.55
N LEU A 266 0.61 -19.12 -8.46
CA LEU A 266 -0.75 -19.52 -8.08
C LEU A 266 -0.77 -20.76 -7.17
N VAL A 267 0.08 -21.75 -7.40
CA VAL A 267 0.19 -22.91 -6.51
C VAL A 267 0.64 -22.51 -5.11
N LEU A 268 1.61 -21.59 -5.01
CA LEU A 268 2.13 -21.13 -3.71
C LEU A 268 1.09 -20.34 -2.90
N VAL A 269 0.23 -19.60 -3.57
CA VAL A 269 -0.80 -18.78 -2.91
C VAL A 269 -2.22 -19.37 -3.07
N ALA A 270 -2.33 -20.62 -3.53
CA ALA A 270 -3.63 -21.25 -3.82
C ALA A 270 -4.55 -21.26 -2.59
N PHE A 271 -4.03 -21.61 -1.41
CA PHE A 271 -4.83 -21.65 -0.20
C PHE A 271 -5.23 -20.25 0.29
N PRO A 272 -4.33 -19.25 0.40
CA PRO A 272 -4.73 -17.88 0.70
C PRO A 272 -5.79 -17.32 -0.27
N LEU A 273 -5.61 -17.49 -1.59
CA LEU A 273 -6.60 -17.04 -2.58
C LEU A 273 -7.94 -17.78 -2.47
N TYR A 274 -7.91 -19.10 -2.24
CA TYR A 274 -9.15 -19.84 -1.97
C TYR A 274 -9.88 -19.27 -0.74
N TRP A 275 -9.11 -18.96 0.33
CA TRP A 275 -9.66 -18.37 1.55
C TRP A 275 -10.26 -16.98 1.30
N GLN A 276 -9.58 -16.15 0.53
CA GLN A 276 -10.06 -14.82 0.16
C GLN A 276 -11.42 -14.84 -0.53
N PHE A 277 -11.58 -15.70 -1.54
CA PHE A 277 -12.78 -15.69 -2.38
C PHE A 277 -13.90 -16.63 -1.89
N PHE A 278 -13.57 -17.67 -1.12
CA PHE A 278 -14.51 -18.71 -0.73
C PHE A 278 -14.51 -19.00 0.78
N GLY A 279 -13.64 -18.39 1.56
CA GLY A 279 -13.57 -18.53 3.01
C GLY A 279 -14.71 -17.81 3.74
N PRO A 280 -14.78 -17.93 5.07
CA PRO A 280 -15.74 -17.18 5.88
C PRO A 280 -15.61 -15.68 5.63
N GLN A 281 -16.73 -14.95 5.67
CA GLN A 281 -16.78 -13.50 5.45
C GLN A 281 -16.13 -13.02 4.13
N SER A 282 -16.09 -13.90 3.11
CA SER A 282 -15.72 -13.51 1.74
C SER A 282 -16.82 -12.67 1.12
N TYR A 283 -16.41 -11.74 0.25
CA TYR A 283 -17.33 -10.89 -0.51
C TYR A 283 -17.02 -10.91 -2.01
N SER A 284 -17.97 -10.49 -2.84
CA SER A 284 -17.85 -10.53 -4.29
C SER A 284 -17.00 -9.38 -4.83
N PHE A 285 -17.36 -8.15 -4.55
CA PHE A 285 -16.64 -6.94 -4.98
C PHE A 285 -16.95 -5.76 -4.07
N LEU A 286 -16.04 -4.79 -4.03
CA LEU A 286 -16.20 -3.51 -3.34
C LEU A 286 -16.49 -2.43 -4.38
N GLU A 287 -17.70 -1.89 -4.34
CA GLU A 287 -18.11 -0.81 -5.24
C GLU A 287 -17.60 0.55 -4.70
N HIS A 288 -16.73 1.19 -5.45
CA HIS A 288 -16.18 2.51 -5.10
C HIS A 288 -17.01 3.68 -5.67
N GLY A 289 -17.96 3.42 -6.56
CA GLY A 289 -18.65 4.44 -7.34
C GLY A 289 -17.73 5.07 -8.41
N ALA A 290 -18.17 6.13 -9.04
CA ALA A 290 -17.37 6.89 -10.02
C ALA A 290 -16.40 7.82 -9.28
N MET A 291 -15.18 7.36 -9.02
CA MET A 291 -14.18 8.07 -8.21
C MET A 291 -12.93 8.49 -8.99
N GLY A 292 -13.02 8.81 -10.27
CA GLY A 292 -11.88 9.22 -11.09
C GLY A 292 -11.09 10.39 -10.50
N ASN A 293 -9.79 10.48 -10.84
CA ASN A 293 -9.00 11.67 -10.52
C ASN A 293 -9.58 12.90 -11.24
N ASP A 294 -9.70 14.02 -10.53
CA ASP A 294 -10.01 15.29 -11.17
C ASP A 294 -8.88 15.70 -12.13
N ALA A 295 -9.22 16.07 -13.36
CA ALA A 295 -8.23 16.45 -14.37
C ALA A 295 -7.35 17.63 -13.94
N LYS A 296 -7.84 18.53 -13.07
CA LYS A 296 -7.02 19.61 -12.49
C LYS A 296 -5.91 19.07 -11.58
N ALA A 297 -6.10 17.92 -10.94
CA ALA A 297 -5.10 17.32 -10.09
C ALA A 297 -3.79 17.03 -10.84
N LEU A 298 -3.88 16.62 -12.11
CA LEU A 298 -2.70 16.31 -12.94
C LEU A 298 -1.66 17.44 -12.95
N THR A 299 -2.09 18.69 -12.90
CA THR A 299 -1.22 19.88 -13.00
C THR A 299 -0.92 20.54 -11.66
N GLN A 300 -1.63 20.15 -10.59
CA GLN A 300 -1.42 20.70 -9.24
C GLN A 300 -0.25 20.03 -8.54
N PHE A 301 0.31 20.74 -7.55
CA PHE A 301 1.29 20.15 -6.63
C PHE A 301 0.58 19.44 -5.47
N PRO A 302 1.14 18.32 -4.98
CA PRO A 302 0.58 17.58 -3.85
C PRO A 302 0.64 18.41 -2.56
N THR A 303 -0.31 18.21 -1.67
CA THR A 303 -0.37 19.01 -0.43
C THR A 303 0.83 18.82 0.48
N GLN A 304 1.46 17.63 0.44
CA GLN A 304 2.62 17.26 1.24
C GLN A 304 3.93 17.38 0.45
N SER A 305 4.08 18.48 -0.30
CA SER A 305 5.29 18.83 -1.06
C SER A 305 5.66 20.29 -0.89
N ILE A 306 6.89 20.64 -1.26
CA ILE A 306 7.35 22.04 -1.25
C ILE A 306 6.42 22.90 -2.11
N GLY A 307 6.08 22.46 -3.31
CA GLY A 307 5.17 23.18 -4.22
C GLY A 307 3.78 23.38 -3.60
N GLY A 308 3.23 22.37 -2.95
CA GLY A 308 1.91 22.44 -2.31
C GLY A 308 1.87 23.42 -1.12
N VAL A 309 2.98 23.54 -0.38
CA VAL A 309 3.08 24.52 0.72
C VAL A 309 3.04 25.96 0.19
N PHE A 310 3.76 26.26 -0.90
CA PHE A 310 3.85 27.62 -1.45
C PHE A 310 2.74 27.99 -2.42
N THR A 311 2.15 27.00 -3.09
CA THR A 311 1.09 27.20 -4.07
C THR A 311 -0.08 26.24 -3.79
N PRO A 312 -0.82 26.44 -2.71
CA PRO A 312 -1.93 25.55 -2.40
C PRO A 312 -2.97 25.61 -3.54
N GLY A 313 -3.16 24.45 -4.17
CA GLY A 313 -4.16 24.28 -5.22
C GLY A 313 -5.58 24.16 -4.67
N GLN A 314 -6.55 24.02 -5.57
CA GLN A 314 -7.91 23.63 -5.17
C GLN A 314 -7.86 22.22 -4.60
N ASN A 315 -8.55 21.98 -3.49
CA ASN A 315 -8.68 20.63 -2.94
C ASN A 315 -9.63 19.80 -3.83
N VAL A 316 -9.05 19.13 -4.83
CA VAL A 316 -9.77 18.26 -5.79
C VAL A 316 -9.47 16.78 -5.57
N ARG A 317 -8.79 16.43 -4.47
CA ARG A 317 -8.52 15.05 -4.06
C ARG A 317 -9.77 14.37 -3.50
N ILE A 318 -9.83 13.05 -3.59
CA ILE A 318 -10.87 12.24 -2.94
C ILE A 318 -10.71 12.36 -1.43
N ASN A 319 -9.51 12.05 -0.95
CA ASN A 319 -9.11 12.17 0.46
C ASN A 319 -7.60 12.42 0.58
N ALA A 320 -7.09 12.51 1.80
CA ALA A 320 -5.69 12.85 2.07
C ALA A 320 -4.71 11.72 1.74
N THR A 321 -5.17 10.47 1.61
CA THR A 321 -4.35 9.30 1.28
C THR A 321 -4.38 8.94 -0.21
N GLU A 322 -5.14 9.68 -1.03
CA GLU A 322 -5.38 9.40 -2.45
C GLU A 322 -5.03 10.59 -3.37
N GLU A 323 -3.90 11.27 -3.13
CA GLU A 323 -3.35 12.27 -4.05
C GLU A 323 -2.53 11.60 -5.18
N ASN A 324 -3.17 10.74 -5.97
CA ASN A 324 -2.51 9.84 -6.91
C ASN A 324 -1.96 10.54 -8.16
N ALA A 325 -2.64 11.58 -8.65
CA ALA A 325 -2.41 12.23 -9.94
C ALA A 325 -1.75 13.63 -9.84
N TYR A 326 -1.23 14.01 -8.70
CA TYR A 326 -0.64 15.34 -8.47
C TYR A 326 0.79 15.42 -8.99
N PHE A 327 0.96 15.33 -10.32
CA PHE A 327 2.29 15.35 -10.94
C PHE A 327 2.93 16.74 -10.99
N GLY A 328 2.12 17.80 -10.91
CA GLY A 328 2.57 19.17 -11.13
C GLY A 328 2.86 19.46 -12.61
N TRP A 329 2.43 20.60 -13.10
CA TRP A 329 2.58 20.98 -14.50
C TRP A 329 4.05 20.97 -14.99
N PRO A 330 5.11 21.33 -14.18
CA PRO A 330 6.47 21.33 -14.68
C PRO A 330 6.99 19.92 -15.01
N LEU A 331 6.61 18.91 -14.21
CA LEU A 331 6.98 17.51 -14.50
C LEU A 331 6.33 17.02 -15.79
N LEU A 332 5.05 17.35 -16.02
CA LEU A 332 4.34 16.97 -17.24
C LEU A 332 4.96 17.61 -18.48
N VAL A 333 5.29 18.91 -18.40
CA VAL A 333 5.99 19.63 -19.50
C VAL A 333 7.36 19.01 -19.75
N LEU A 334 8.15 18.74 -18.72
CA LEU A 334 9.46 18.13 -18.87
C LEU A 334 9.38 16.71 -19.43
N GLY A 335 8.38 15.93 -19.00
CA GLY A 335 8.08 14.60 -19.56
C GLY A 335 7.74 14.66 -21.04
N LEU A 336 6.91 15.62 -21.46
CA LEU A 336 6.60 15.87 -22.89
C LEU A 336 7.84 16.25 -23.68
N VAL A 337 8.66 17.17 -23.18
CA VAL A 337 9.93 17.56 -23.81
C VAL A 337 10.85 16.35 -23.95
N ALA A 338 11.00 15.54 -22.92
CA ALA A 338 11.80 14.31 -22.95
C ALA A 338 11.24 13.31 -23.98
N ALA A 339 9.93 13.11 -24.04
CA ALA A 339 9.27 12.21 -24.98
C ALA A 339 9.52 12.64 -26.45
N VAL A 340 9.37 13.94 -26.76
CA VAL A 340 9.66 14.50 -28.09
C VAL A 340 11.13 14.39 -28.42
N TRP A 341 12.02 14.75 -27.48
CA TRP A 341 13.48 14.67 -27.69
C TRP A 341 13.99 13.24 -27.91
N LEU A 342 13.32 12.26 -27.29
CA LEU A 342 13.66 10.84 -27.38
C LEU A 342 12.75 10.07 -28.33
N TRP A 343 11.96 10.73 -29.18
CA TRP A 343 10.92 10.08 -30.00
C TRP A 343 11.42 8.90 -30.85
N ARG A 344 12.69 8.95 -31.26
CA ARG A 344 13.29 7.84 -32.02
C ARG A 344 13.65 6.60 -31.18
N VAL A 345 13.58 6.70 -29.86
CA VAL A 345 13.89 5.61 -28.94
C VAL A 345 12.60 4.84 -28.60
N ALA A 346 12.55 3.56 -28.95
CA ALA A 346 11.33 2.75 -28.79
C ALA A 346 10.85 2.69 -27.32
N SER A 347 11.77 2.54 -26.35
CA SER A 347 11.43 2.54 -24.92
C SER A 347 10.89 3.89 -24.43
N ALA A 348 11.36 5.01 -25.01
CA ALA A 348 10.83 6.32 -24.66
C ALA A 348 9.41 6.53 -25.20
N ARG A 349 9.14 6.10 -26.45
CA ARG A 349 7.76 6.11 -26.99
C ARG A 349 6.83 5.25 -26.15
N ALA A 350 7.28 4.04 -25.79
CA ALA A 350 6.50 3.14 -24.96
C ALA A 350 6.20 3.76 -23.59
N ALA A 351 7.20 4.37 -22.94
CA ALA A 351 7.03 5.06 -21.67
C ALA A 351 6.05 6.23 -21.77
N ALA A 352 6.18 7.08 -22.81
CA ALA A 352 5.27 8.21 -23.03
C ALA A 352 3.83 7.73 -23.26
N ALA A 353 3.63 6.73 -24.12
CA ALA A 353 2.31 6.17 -24.39
C ALA A 353 1.70 5.51 -23.15
N THR A 354 2.50 4.79 -22.34
CA THR A 354 2.04 4.20 -21.09
C THR A 354 1.61 5.27 -20.10
N ALA A 355 2.45 6.31 -19.88
CA ALA A 355 2.11 7.40 -18.95
C ALA A 355 0.78 8.08 -19.33
N VAL A 356 0.57 8.33 -20.64
CA VAL A 356 -0.69 8.90 -21.14
C VAL A 356 -1.85 7.93 -20.94
N ALA A 357 -1.70 6.65 -21.32
CA ALA A 357 -2.78 5.67 -21.25
C ALA A 357 -3.26 5.45 -19.80
N VAL A 358 -2.31 5.19 -18.87
CA VAL A 358 -2.69 5.00 -17.46
C VAL A 358 -3.12 6.31 -16.78
N GLY A 359 -2.61 7.45 -17.25
CA GLY A 359 -3.09 8.76 -16.81
C GLY A 359 -4.54 9.00 -17.22
N VAL A 360 -4.94 8.63 -18.44
CA VAL A 360 -6.34 8.72 -18.91
C VAL A 360 -7.22 7.74 -18.14
N VAL A 361 -6.79 6.48 -17.98
CA VAL A 361 -7.53 5.48 -17.19
C VAL A 361 -7.76 5.96 -15.76
N SER A 362 -6.78 6.64 -15.16
CA SER A 362 -6.91 7.14 -13.79
C SER A 362 -7.94 8.26 -13.60
N LEU A 363 -8.44 8.85 -14.68
CA LEU A 363 -9.52 9.84 -14.63
C LEU A 363 -10.91 9.20 -14.46
N GLY A 364 -11.00 7.86 -14.46
CA GLY A 364 -12.22 7.12 -14.17
C GLY A 364 -13.17 6.97 -15.35
N SER A 365 -14.44 6.69 -15.05
CA SER A 365 -15.52 6.48 -16.04
C SER A 365 -16.01 7.76 -16.69
N VAL A 366 -16.06 8.84 -15.92
CA VAL A 366 -16.52 10.16 -16.35
C VAL A 366 -15.46 11.21 -16.04
N LEU A 367 -15.24 12.12 -16.98
CA LEU A 367 -14.25 13.20 -16.78
C LEU A 367 -14.74 14.19 -15.71
N ILE A 368 -13.95 14.35 -14.64
CA ILE A 368 -14.19 15.29 -13.54
C ILE A 368 -13.27 16.49 -13.68
N ILE A 369 -13.80 17.71 -13.62
CA ILE A 369 -13.03 18.95 -13.69
C ILE A 369 -13.45 19.90 -12.56
N GLY A 370 -12.59 20.11 -11.57
CA GLY A 370 -12.85 21.03 -10.45
C GLY A 370 -14.02 20.57 -9.59
N LYS A 371 -14.13 19.25 -9.34
CA LYS A 371 -15.22 18.57 -8.60
C LYS A 371 -16.58 18.60 -9.31
N SER A 372 -16.61 18.94 -10.57
CA SER A 372 -17.82 18.87 -11.38
C SER A 372 -17.68 17.74 -12.38
N ASP A 373 -18.64 16.82 -12.37
CA ASP A 373 -18.75 15.79 -13.38
C ASP A 373 -19.10 16.45 -14.71
N THR A 374 -18.44 16.00 -15.77
CA THR A 374 -18.82 16.32 -17.13
C THR A 374 -19.62 15.17 -17.72
N GLU A 375 -20.33 15.39 -18.82
CA GLU A 375 -21.03 14.30 -19.53
C GLU A 375 -20.09 13.48 -20.42
N PHE A 376 -18.76 13.68 -20.30
CA PHE A 376 -17.80 13.04 -21.17
C PHE A 376 -17.35 11.69 -20.59
N GLU A 377 -17.79 10.60 -21.22
CA GLU A 377 -17.39 9.24 -20.85
C GLU A 377 -15.94 8.96 -21.24
N LEU A 378 -15.23 8.24 -20.38
CA LEU A 378 -13.83 7.84 -20.55
C LEU A 378 -13.70 6.32 -20.70
N PRO A 379 -12.55 5.82 -21.23
CA PRO A 379 -12.38 4.40 -21.53
C PRO A 379 -12.52 3.44 -20.33
N TRP A 380 -12.38 3.90 -19.10
CA TRP A 380 -12.57 3.08 -17.90
C TRP A 380 -14.01 2.54 -17.81
N GLU A 381 -15.00 3.28 -18.25
CA GLU A 381 -16.41 2.87 -18.27
C GLU A 381 -16.63 1.52 -18.95
N TRP A 382 -15.83 1.20 -19.98
CA TRP A 382 -15.98 -0.04 -20.75
C TRP A 382 -15.49 -1.29 -20.01
N ILE A 383 -14.71 -1.13 -18.95
CA ILE A 383 -14.08 -2.23 -18.20
C ILE A 383 -14.36 -2.20 -16.70
N ALA A 384 -14.95 -1.14 -16.17
CA ALA A 384 -15.18 -0.95 -14.74
C ALA A 384 -15.99 -2.09 -14.09
N ASP A 385 -16.96 -2.65 -14.81
CA ASP A 385 -17.85 -3.73 -14.35
C ASP A 385 -17.29 -5.15 -14.57
N LYS A 386 -16.05 -5.29 -15.05
CA LYS A 386 -15.48 -6.60 -15.36
C LYS A 386 -14.87 -7.25 -14.12
N PRO A 387 -14.96 -8.59 -14.00
CA PRO A 387 -14.37 -9.33 -12.88
C PRO A 387 -12.91 -8.95 -12.62
N LEU A 388 -12.54 -8.80 -11.36
CA LEU A 388 -11.24 -8.33 -10.84
C LEU A 388 -10.96 -6.84 -11.05
N VAL A 389 -11.63 -6.16 -11.99
CA VAL A 389 -11.44 -4.73 -12.23
C VAL A 389 -12.45 -3.92 -11.42
N GLU A 390 -13.64 -4.46 -11.18
CA GLU A 390 -14.74 -3.85 -10.45
C GLU A 390 -14.42 -3.40 -9.00
N SER A 391 -13.38 -4.02 -8.39
CA SER A 391 -12.91 -3.64 -7.04
C SER A 391 -11.66 -2.75 -7.06
N VAL A 392 -11.15 -2.38 -8.25
CA VAL A 392 -9.97 -1.53 -8.38
C VAL A 392 -10.37 -0.06 -8.32
N LEU A 393 -9.70 0.72 -7.48
CA LEU A 393 -9.87 2.16 -7.48
C LEU A 393 -9.06 2.76 -8.65
N GLU A 394 -9.75 3.19 -9.69
CA GLU A 394 -9.18 3.66 -10.96
C GLU A 394 -8.18 4.81 -10.78
N THR A 395 -8.37 5.69 -9.80
CA THR A 395 -7.43 6.79 -9.52
C THR A 395 -6.00 6.34 -9.32
N ARG A 396 -5.82 5.10 -8.81
CA ARG A 396 -4.52 4.49 -8.49
C ARG A 396 -3.70 4.12 -9.73
N PHE A 397 -4.31 4.07 -10.93
CA PHE A 397 -3.55 3.92 -12.17
C PHE A 397 -2.56 5.06 -12.41
N ALA A 398 -2.80 6.24 -11.84
CA ALA A 398 -1.84 7.35 -11.88
C ALA A 398 -0.46 6.98 -11.28
N LEU A 399 -0.42 6.10 -10.27
CA LEU A 399 0.84 5.61 -9.69
C LEU A 399 1.70 4.87 -10.73
N ALA A 400 1.07 4.15 -11.66
CA ALA A 400 1.79 3.45 -12.71
C ALA A 400 2.33 4.38 -13.82
N ALA A 401 1.88 5.64 -13.89
CA ALA A 401 2.48 6.65 -14.77
C ALA A 401 3.87 7.09 -14.26
N VAL A 402 4.11 7.02 -12.95
CA VAL A 402 5.36 7.49 -12.33
C VAL A 402 6.60 6.77 -12.86
N PRO A 403 6.70 5.43 -12.91
CA PRO A 403 7.84 4.75 -13.48
C PRO A 403 8.05 5.02 -14.97
N ALA A 404 6.97 5.26 -15.71
CA ALA A 404 7.05 5.61 -17.12
C ALA A 404 7.65 7.02 -17.31
N LEU A 405 7.20 8.01 -16.55
CA LEU A 405 7.80 9.34 -16.50
C LEU A 405 9.25 9.29 -16.02
N ALA A 406 9.54 8.51 -14.98
CA ALA A 406 10.89 8.32 -14.46
C ALA A 406 11.82 7.74 -15.54
N LEU A 407 11.38 6.74 -16.32
CA LEU A 407 12.16 6.18 -17.43
C LEU A 407 12.47 7.24 -18.50
N LEU A 408 11.51 8.10 -18.85
CA LEU A 408 11.75 9.21 -19.78
C LEU A 408 12.83 10.15 -19.25
N LEU A 409 12.75 10.56 -17.98
CA LEU A 409 13.74 11.45 -17.36
C LEU A 409 15.12 10.79 -17.25
N VAL A 410 15.19 9.50 -16.92
CA VAL A 410 16.43 8.72 -16.85
C VAL A 410 17.13 8.70 -18.21
N LEU A 411 16.41 8.36 -19.28
CA LEU A 411 16.94 8.28 -20.63
C LEU A 411 17.36 9.67 -21.15
N ALA A 412 16.57 10.71 -20.87
CA ALA A 412 16.90 12.08 -21.27
C ALA A 412 18.09 12.62 -20.49
N THR A 413 18.20 12.34 -19.19
CA THR A 413 19.36 12.71 -18.37
C THR A 413 20.63 12.06 -18.91
N ASP A 414 20.61 10.75 -19.18
CA ASP A 414 21.77 10.06 -19.79
C ASP A 414 22.16 10.67 -21.13
N LYS A 415 21.20 10.98 -22.00
CA LYS A 415 21.46 11.62 -23.27
C LYS A 415 22.06 13.03 -23.12
N ALA A 416 21.53 13.82 -22.17
CA ALA A 416 22.00 15.17 -21.89
C ALA A 416 23.48 15.18 -21.45
N PHE A 417 23.85 14.26 -20.56
CA PHE A 417 25.19 14.24 -19.97
C PHE A 417 26.23 13.47 -20.77
N LYS A 418 25.83 12.43 -21.54
CA LYS A 418 26.77 11.66 -22.37
C LYS A 418 27.13 12.34 -23.68
N ASN A 419 26.16 13.01 -24.32
CA ASN A 419 26.28 13.50 -25.70
C ASN A 419 26.04 15.02 -25.83
N GLY A 420 25.80 15.71 -24.72
CA GLY A 420 25.46 17.13 -24.74
C GLY A 420 26.68 18.05 -24.81
N LEU A 421 26.63 19.05 -25.69
CA LEU A 421 27.50 20.21 -25.60
C LEU A 421 27.26 20.96 -24.30
N ARG A 422 28.24 21.67 -23.75
CA ARG A 422 28.17 22.32 -22.41
C ARG A 422 26.83 22.99 -22.03
N PRO A 423 26.11 23.75 -22.91
CA PRO A 423 24.85 24.36 -22.53
C PRO A 423 23.72 23.34 -22.24
N ILE A 424 23.72 22.15 -22.87
CA ILE A 424 22.64 21.15 -22.73
C ILE A 424 22.58 20.55 -21.33
N PRO A 425 23.67 20.02 -20.72
CA PRO A 425 23.65 19.52 -19.35
C PRO A 425 23.18 20.56 -18.32
N ALA A 426 23.63 21.82 -18.47
CA ALA A 426 23.24 22.91 -17.58
C ALA A 426 21.75 23.23 -17.70
N ALA A 427 21.22 23.41 -18.90
CA ALA A 427 19.82 23.67 -19.16
C ALA A 427 18.94 22.50 -18.69
N TRP A 428 19.37 21.25 -18.92
CA TRP A 428 18.67 20.07 -18.43
C TRP A 428 18.64 19.97 -16.91
N SER A 429 19.76 20.28 -16.24
CA SER A 429 19.81 20.32 -14.76
C SER A 429 18.86 21.37 -14.18
N ILE A 430 18.78 22.55 -14.78
CA ILE A 430 17.84 23.59 -14.38
C ILE A 430 16.40 23.11 -14.59
N ALA A 431 16.09 22.53 -15.74
CA ALA A 431 14.76 22.00 -16.05
C ALA A 431 14.34 20.88 -15.06
N LEU A 432 15.27 19.96 -14.73
CA LEU A 432 15.05 18.94 -13.72
C LEU A 432 14.77 19.56 -12.33
N ALA A 433 15.56 20.57 -11.94
CA ALA A 433 15.35 21.24 -10.66
C ALA A 433 13.97 21.94 -10.61
N LEU A 434 13.60 22.67 -11.66
CA LEU A 434 12.29 23.33 -11.75
C LEU A 434 11.12 22.34 -11.73
N ALA A 435 11.30 21.14 -12.28
CA ALA A 435 10.26 20.12 -12.32
C ALA A 435 10.16 19.30 -11.02
N LEU A 436 11.28 18.98 -10.38
CA LEU A 436 11.31 18.02 -9.28
C LEU A 436 11.41 18.67 -7.90
N VAL A 437 12.04 19.85 -7.75
CA VAL A 437 12.13 20.52 -6.44
C VAL A 437 10.74 20.84 -5.86
N PRO A 438 9.75 21.32 -6.63
CA PRO A 438 8.40 21.52 -6.10
C PRO A 438 7.72 20.25 -5.62
N LEU A 439 8.13 19.08 -6.14
CA LEU A 439 7.58 17.77 -5.77
C LEU A 439 8.31 17.12 -4.59
N LEU A 440 9.39 17.71 -4.08
CA LEU A 440 10.08 17.17 -2.92
C LEU A 440 9.13 17.09 -1.72
N PRO A 441 9.06 15.92 -1.06
CA PRO A 441 8.13 15.73 0.03
C PRO A 441 8.51 16.55 1.25
N THR A 442 7.49 17.02 1.96
CA THR A 442 7.63 17.55 3.32
C THR A 442 7.46 16.43 4.35
N PRO A 443 7.93 16.59 5.58
CA PRO A 443 7.64 15.63 6.63
C PRO A 443 6.14 15.44 6.84
N LEU A 444 5.71 14.18 6.99
CA LEU A 444 4.34 13.85 7.33
C LEU A 444 4.02 14.37 8.73
N GLN A 445 2.91 15.07 8.84
CA GLN A 445 2.44 15.61 10.11
C GLN A 445 1.92 14.49 11.00
N THR A 446 2.21 14.58 12.28
CA THR A 446 1.70 13.69 13.32
C THR A 446 0.89 14.47 14.35
N VAL A 447 -0.12 13.81 14.90
CA VAL A 447 -0.90 14.26 16.03
C VAL A 447 -0.79 13.25 17.16
N GLU A 448 -1.14 13.66 18.36
CA GLU A 448 -1.21 12.75 19.50
C GLU A 448 -2.48 11.90 19.41
N ARG A 449 -2.34 10.59 19.64
CA ARG A 449 -3.48 9.65 19.73
C ARG A 449 -4.29 9.96 20.99
N THR A 450 -5.59 9.76 20.89
CA THR A 450 -6.43 9.69 22.09
C THR A 450 -5.96 8.51 22.95
N PRO A 451 -5.64 8.74 24.23
CA PRO A 451 -5.20 7.66 25.10
C PRO A 451 -6.26 6.57 25.26
N THR A 452 -5.80 5.34 25.39
CA THR A 452 -6.67 4.22 25.74
C THR A 452 -7.22 4.41 27.15
N PRO A 453 -8.54 4.22 27.37
CA PRO A 453 -9.11 4.28 28.71
C PRO A 453 -8.42 3.32 29.67
N GLN A 454 -8.25 3.75 30.92
CA GLN A 454 -7.56 2.96 31.94
C GLN A 454 -8.25 1.59 32.14
N PHE A 455 -9.54 1.49 32.00
CA PHE A 455 -10.31 0.24 32.02
C PHE A 455 -9.69 -0.86 31.14
N PHE A 456 -9.23 -0.52 29.95
CA PHE A 456 -8.58 -1.48 29.04
C PHE A 456 -7.09 -1.65 29.35
N SER A 457 -6.36 -0.55 29.57
CA SER A 457 -4.90 -0.61 29.75
C SER A 457 -4.46 -1.17 31.10
N SER A 458 -5.30 -1.09 32.15
CA SER A 458 -5.04 -1.71 33.45
C SER A 458 -5.33 -3.20 33.49
N GLY A 459 -6.16 -3.70 32.56
CA GLY A 459 -6.69 -5.06 32.58
C GLY A 459 -7.97 -5.22 33.39
N GLU A 460 -8.60 -4.14 33.86
CA GLU A 460 -9.87 -4.18 34.62
C GLU A 460 -11.00 -4.85 33.80
N TRP A 461 -10.99 -4.71 32.47
CA TRP A 461 -11.92 -5.36 31.57
C TRP A 461 -12.04 -6.89 31.78
N LYS A 462 -10.99 -7.56 32.28
CA LYS A 462 -10.99 -9.01 32.56
C LYS A 462 -11.98 -9.43 33.64
N ASN A 463 -12.45 -8.49 34.44
CA ASN A 463 -13.49 -8.75 35.44
C ASN A 463 -14.88 -8.77 34.83
N TYR A 464 -15.05 -8.32 33.59
CA TYR A 464 -16.34 -8.13 32.91
C TYR A 464 -16.44 -8.92 31.59
N VAL A 465 -15.38 -9.52 31.12
CA VAL A 465 -15.37 -10.31 29.88
C VAL A 465 -14.89 -11.72 30.20
N ASP A 466 -15.74 -12.68 29.97
CA ASP A 466 -15.45 -14.11 30.10
C ASP A 466 -15.14 -14.71 28.71
N ASP A 467 -16.16 -15.26 28.03
CA ASP A 467 -16.04 -15.82 26.67
C ASP A 467 -16.76 -14.96 25.61
N GLY A 468 -17.35 -13.83 26.00
CA GLY A 468 -18.12 -12.96 25.14
C GLY A 468 -17.35 -11.77 24.61
N SER A 469 -18.07 -10.76 24.12
CA SER A 469 -17.51 -9.59 23.46
C SER A 469 -17.68 -8.29 24.26
N VAL A 470 -16.82 -7.31 23.93
CA VAL A 470 -16.99 -5.91 24.31
C VAL A 470 -17.82 -5.20 23.23
N VAL A 471 -18.93 -4.62 23.64
CA VAL A 471 -19.78 -3.77 22.81
C VAL A 471 -19.51 -2.31 23.13
N THR A 472 -18.80 -1.59 22.29
CA THR A 472 -18.58 -0.15 22.51
C THR A 472 -19.77 0.68 22.05
N VAL A 473 -19.94 1.86 22.63
CA VAL A 473 -21.04 2.78 22.31
C VAL A 473 -20.50 4.09 21.74
N PRO A 474 -20.74 4.38 20.45
CA PRO A 474 -21.23 3.47 19.40
C PRO A 474 -20.23 2.37 19.05
N LEU A 475 -20.64 1.38 18.25
CA LEU A 475 -19.75 0.34 17.73
C LEU A 475 -18.60 0.97 16.92
N PRO A 476 -17.39 0.35 16.93
CA PRO A 476 -16.29 0.79 16.10
C PRO A 476 -16.64 0.63 14.62
N ARG A 477 -16.19 1.58 13.82
CA ARG A 477 -16.47 1.69 12.39
C ARG A 477 -15.41 2.56 11.70
N PRO A 478 -15.40 2.68 10.36
CA PRO A 478 -14.39 3.46 9.64
C PRO A 478 -14.26 4.93 10.09
N GLU A 479 -15.33 5.53 10.61
CA GLU A 479 -15.30 6.92 11.11
C GLU A 479 -14.76 7.04 12.55
N ASP A 480 -14.72 5.90 13.28
CA ASP A 480 -14.20 5.85 14.65
C ASP A 480 -13.66 4.45 14.98
N ALA A 481 -12.41 4.22 14.66
CA ALA A 481 -11.71 2.96 14.90
C ALA A 481 -10.85 2.97 16.19
N ARG A 482 -11.04 3.94 17.09
CA ARG A 482 -10.28 4.02 18.37
C ARG A 482 -10.34 2.73 19.20
N PRO A 483 -11.47 2.00 19.27
CA PRO A 483 -11.53 0.74 20.02
C PRO A 483 -10.55 -0.35 19.55
N LEU A 484 -10.08 -0.31 18.29
CA LEU A 484 -9.03 -1.19 17.80
C LEU A 484 -7.70 -0.97 18.55
N GLY A 485 -7.38 0.30 18.84
CA GLY A 485 -6.22 0.65 19.67
C GLY A 485 -6.37 0.17 21.12
N TRP A 486 -7.57 0.23 21.69
CA TRP A 486 -7.83 -0.29 23.04
C TRP A 486 -7.60 -1.80 23.13
N GLN A 487 -8.02 -2.53 22.09
CA GLN A 487 -7.82 -3.96 21.98
C GLN A 487 -6.33 -4.32 21.84
N ILE A 488 -5.57 -3.55 21.05
CA ILE A 488 -4.11 -3.69 20.96
C ILE A 488 -3.46 -3.49 22.33
N ASP A 489 -3.79 -2.40 23.02
CA ASP A 489 -3.21 -2.06 24.32
C ASP A 489 -3.62 -3.05 25.42
N ALA A 490 -4.77 -3.71 25.26
CA ALA A 490 -5.22 -4.82 26.09
C ALA A 490 -4.63 -6.20 25.69
N GLY A 491 -3.67 -6.23 24.77
CA GLY A 491 -3.00 -7.45 24.32
C GLY A 491 -3.83 -8.35 23.41
N MET A 492 -4.79 -7.80 22.66
CA MET A 492 -5.73 -8.53 21.79
C MET A 492 -6.62 -9.51 22.59
N GLY A 493 -6.93 -9.18 23.84
CA GLY A 493 -7.49 -10.15 24.81
C GLY A 493 -9.02 -10.27 24.83
N PHE A 494 -9.75 -9.51 24.02
CA PHE A 494 -11.21 -9.58 23.93
C PHE A 494 -11.70 -9.29 22.51
N PRO A 495 -12.80 -9.92 22.05
CA PRO A 495 -13.42 -9.59 20.78
C PRO A 495 -14.28 -8.31 20.86
N LEU A 496 -14.44 -7.64 19.71
CA LEU A 496 -15.28 -6.47 19.51
C LEU A 496 -16.48 -6.79 18.62
N ALA A 497 -17.65 -6.31 18.95
CA ALA A 497 -18.88 -6.50 18.17
C ALA A 497 -18.88 -5.82 16.80
N GLY A 498 -18.05 -4.82 16.61
CA GLY A 498 -17.86 -4.11 15.33
C GLY A 498 -16.40 -4.06 14.92
N GLY A 499 -16.02 -3.11 14.05
CA GLY A 499 -14.64 -2.96 13.61
C GLY A 499 -14.46 -2.05 12.42
N TYR A 500 -13.19 -1.93 11.99
CA TYR A 500 -12.84 -1.30 10.71
C TYR A 500 -12.16 -2.33 9.79
N PHE A 501 -12.93 -2.85 8.87
CA PHE A 501 -12.58 -3.89 7.91
C PHE A 501 -13.53 -3.80 6.70
N VAL A 502 -13.28 -4.59 5.66
CA VAL A 502 -14.21 -4.83 4.56
C VAL A 502 -14.80 -6.23 4.71
N GLY A 503 -16.10 -6.33 4.67
CA GLY A 503 -16.83 -7.59 4.77
C GLY A 503 -18.10 -7.60 3.92
N PRO A 504 -18.83 -8.73 3.85
CA PRO A 504 -20.05 -8.83 3.06
C PRO A 504 -21.19 -8.01 3.69
N SER A 505 -21.96 -7.29 2.85
CA SER A 505 -23.12 -6.52 3.29
C SER A 505 -24.33 -7.39 3.63
N ASP A 506 -24.40 -8.58 3.04
CA ASP A 506 -25.47 -9.56 3.22
C ASP A 506 -24.99 -10.98 2.86
N THR A 507 -25.84 -11.97 3.06
CA THR A 507 -25.52 -13.38 2.79
C THR A 507 -25.82 -13.81 1.35
N VAL A 508 -26.51 -13.01 0.56
CA VAL A 508 -27.00 -13.37 -0.76
C VAL A 508 -26.09 -12.82 -1.86
N GLU A 509 -26.02 -11.49 -1.97
CA GLU A 509 -25.20 -10.83 -2.99
C GLU A 509 -23.73 -10.73 -2.58
N LYS A 510 -23.47 -10.71 -1.28
CA LYS A 510 -22.14 -10.60 -0.69
C LYS A 510 -21.35 -9.40 -1.22
N LYS A 511 -22.02 -8.31 -1.57
CA LYS A 511 -21.33 -7.05 -1.89
C LYS A 511 -20.54 -6.60 -0.68
N ALA A 512 -19.38 -6.05 -0.92
CA ALA A 512 -18.55 -5.56 0.18
C ALA A 512 -19.09 -4.26 0.76
N LYS A 513 -18.91 -4.10 2.07
CA LYS A 513 -19.10 -2.83 2.78
C LYS A 513 -17.96 -2.64 3.80
N TYR A 514 -17.75 -1.41 4.18
CA TYR A 514 -16.84 -1.09 5.28
C TYR A 514 -17.54 -1.26 6.63
N GLY A 515 -16.91 -2.01 7.55
CA GLY A 515 -17.41 -2.30 8.89
C GLY A 515 -18.47 -3.40 8.94
N ALA A 516 -18.98 -3.64 10.12
CA ALA A 516 -20.02 -4.64 10.39
C ALA A 516 -21.36 -4.27 9.74
N VAL A 517 -22.21 -5.26 9.48
CA VAL A 517 -23.59 -5.03 9.06
C VAL A 517 -24.35 -4.33 10.19
N ASP A 518 -24.99 -3.21 9.84
CA ASP A 518 -25.72 -2.41 10.84
C ASP A 518 -26.94 -3.16 11.38
N ARG A 519 -27.00 -3.28 12.69
CA ARG A 519 -28.15 -3.82 13.42
C ARG A 519 -28.97 -2.66 14.01
N PRO A 520 -30.24 -2.86 14.35
CA PRO A 520 -31.14 -1.80 14.84
C PRO A 520 -30.54 -0.94 15.97
N THR A 521 -29.91 -1.57 16.96
CA THR A 521 -29.29 -0.87 18.09
C THR A 521 -28.08 -0.03 17.65
N ALA A 522 -27.25 -0.54 16.74
CA ALA A 522 -26.10 0.19 16.22
C ALA A 522 -26.54 1.44 15.45
N LEU A 523 -27.60 1.35 14.63
CA LEU A 523 -28.19 2.48 13.91
C LEU A 523 -28.75 3.54 14.86
N LEU A 524 -29.49 3.09 15.90
CA LEU A 524 -30.05 3.99 16.91
C LEU A 524 -28.93 4.76 17.64
N LEU A 525 -27.91 4.05 18.14
CA LEU A 525 -26.78 4.68 18.85
C LEU A 525 -25.97 5.62 17.94
N GLY A 526 -25.80 5.28 16.66
CA GLY A 526 -25.21 6.15 15.66
C GLY A 526 -26.01 7.45 15.47
N SER A 527 -27.34 7.36 15.40
CA SER A 527 -28.24 8.51 15.32
C SER A 527 -28.14 9.40 16.56
N VAL A 528 -28.14 8.81 17.75
CA VAL A 528 -27.98 9.54 19.03
C VAL A 528 -26.62 10.24 19.12
N ARG A 529 -25.54 9.58 18.69
CA ARG A 529 -24.22 10.21 18.62
C ARG A 529 -24.22 11.46 17.77
N ASN A 530 -24.90 11.40 16.61
CA ASN A 530 -24.91 12.51 15.65
C ASN A 530 -25.82 13.67 16.09
N SER A 531 -27.02 13.35 16.62
CA SER A 531 -28.00 14.34 17.05
C SER A 531 -27.71 14.95 18.43
N GLY A 532 -27.08 14.17 19.33
CA GLY A 532 -26.89 14.54 20.73
C GLY A 532 -28.16 14.53 21.56
N THR A 533 -29.27 13.96 21.05
CA THR A 533 -30.58 13.93 21.70
C THR A 533 -30.97 12.52 22.13
N VAL A 534 -31.61 12.41 23.28
CA VAL A 534 -32.16 11.13 23.78
C VAL A 534 -33.51 10.89 23.13
N PRO A 535 -33.71 9.83 22.36
CA PRO A 535 -35.01 9.52 21.78
C PRO A 535 -35.98 8.92 22.83
N ASP A 536 -37.26 8.95 22.53
CA ASP A 536 -38.22 8.11 23.27
C ASP A 536 -38.01 6.65 22.87
N ILE A 537 -37.68 5.82 23.85
CA ILE A 537 -37.39 4.41 23.65
C ILE A 537 -38.66 3.58 23.68
N THR A 538 -38.92 2.88 22.58
CA THR A 538 -40.07 1.98 22.45
C THR A 538 -39.75 0.57 22.98
N GLN A 539 -40.81 -0.22 23.32
CA GLN A 539 -40.63 -1.61 23.67
C GLN A 539 -39.95 -2.45 22.57
N GLN A 540 -40.20 -2.10 21.28
CA GLN A 540 -39.54 -2.78 20.16
C GLN A 540 -38.03 -2.51 20.19
N GLN A 541 -37.60 -1.26 20.39
CA GLN A 541 -36.18 -0.93 20.49
C GLN A 541 -35.48 -1.60 21.67
N GLN A 542 -36.18 -1.80 22.80
CA GLN A 542 -35.64 -2.58 23.92
C GLN A 542 -35.51 -4.08 23.56
N ALA A 543 -36.48 -4.62 22.81
CA ALA A 543 -36.40 -6.01 22.33
C ALA A 543 -35.26 -6.17 21.31
N ASP A 544 -35.12 -5.22 20.38
CA ASP A 544 -34.03 -5.18 19.41
C ASP A 544 -32.67 -5.09 20.10
N ALA A 545 -32.53 -4.27 21.16
CA ALA A 545 -31.29 -4.14 21.90
C ALA A 545 -30.88 -5.45 22.58
N ARG A 546 -31.84 -6.18 23.17
CA ARG A 546 -31.57 -7.51 23.76
C ARG A 546 -31.15 -8.52 22.71
N ALA A 547 -31.85 -8.59 21.58
CA ALA A 547 -31.52 -9.47 20.47
C ALA A 547 -30.15 -9.14 19.83
N ASP A 548 -29.80 -7.85 19.79
CA ASP A 548 -28.50 -7.41 19.26
C ASP A 548 -27.36 -7.75 20.23
N LEU A 549 -27.53 -7.58 21.54
CA LEU A 549 -26.54 -7.96 22.54
C LEU A 549 -26.34 -9.49 22.59
N GLU A 550 -27.42 -10.26 22.49
CA GLU A 550 -27.35 -11.72 22.38
C GLU A 550 -26.60 -12.14 21.10
N PHE A 551 -26.92 -11.52 19.98
CA PHE A 551 -26.22 -11.78 18.72
C PHE A 551 -24.72 -11.47 18.80
N TRP A 552 -24.34 -10.35 19.44
CA TRP A 552 -22.94 -9.97 19.63
C TRP A 552 -22.24 -10.78 20.73
N GLY A 553 -22.94 -11.67 21.42
CA GLY A 553 -22.41 -12.37 22.59
C GLY A 553 -21.81 -11.38 23.60
N ALA A 554 -22.55 -10.30 23.89
CA ALA A 554 -22.03 -9.21 24.70
C ALA A 554 -21.91 -9.58 26.16
N ASP A 555 -20.71 -9.46 26.74
CA ASP A 555 -20.50 -9.55 28.19
C ASP A 555 -20.59 -8.17 28.84
N VAL A 556 -20.07 -7.15 28.16
CA VAL A 556 -20.05 -5.78 28.68
C VAL A 556 -20.29 -4.76 27.57
N VAL A 557 -21.12 -3.75 27.87
CA VAL A 557 -21.30 -2.56 27.04
C VAL A 557 -20.45 -1.43 27.62
N VAL A 558 -19.65 -0.74 26.78
CA VAL A 558 -18.68 0.28 27.21
C VAL A 558 -18.88 1.58 26.46
N LEU A 559 -19.02 2.68 27.19
CA LEU A 559 -19.07 4.04 26.63
C LEU A 559 -17.89 4.87 27.12
N GLN A 560 -16.98 5.22 26.21
CA GLN A 560 -15.94 6.22 26.50
C GLN A 560 -16.56 7.64 26.51
N PRO A 561 -16.26 8.46 27.52
CA PRO A 561 -16.68 9.86 27.53
C PRO A 561 -16.19 10.63 26.29
N GLY A 562 -17.09 11.41 25.72
CA GLY A 562 -16.82 12.19 24.50
C GLY A 562 -18.05 12.96 24.05
N ARG A 563 -18.15 13.18 22.74
CA ARG A 563 -19.32 13.83 22.15
C ARG A 563 -20.59 13.02 22.42
N SER A 564 -21.66 13.69 22.83
CA SER A 564 -22.99 13.10 23.08
C SER A 564 -23.03 12.04 24.21
N THR A 565 -22.02 12.00 25.11
CA THR A 565 -21.94 11.01 26.22
C THR A 565 -23.24 10.93 27.04
N VAL A 566 -23.80 12.08 27.44
CA VAL A 566 -25.04 12.12 28.26
C VAL A 566 -26.22 11.50 27.51
N ALA A 567 -26.37 11.83 26.23
CA ALA A 567 -27.45 11.30 25.41
C ALA A 567 -27.28 9.79 25.15
N LEU A 568 -26.07 9.37 24.81
CA LEU A 568 -25.75 7.95 24.59
C LEU A 568 -25.97 7.14 25.86
N ARG A 569 -25.43 7.58 27.01
CA ARG A 569 -25.63 6.91 28.29
C ARG A 569 -27.10 6.78 28.62
N SER A 570 -27.88 7.89 28.63
CA SER A 570 -29.30 7.86 28.91
C SER A 570 -30.10 6.96 27.97
N THR A 571 -29.65 6.86 26.71
CA THR A 571 -30.29 5.98 25.73
C THR A 571 -30.03 4.52 26.07
N VAL A 572 -28.79 4.14 26.40
CA VAL A 572 -28.44 2.76 26.78
C VAL A 572 -29.12 2.41 28.10
N ASP A 573 -29.14 3.29 29.13
CA ASP A 573 -29.84 3.08 30.39
C ASP A 573 -31.34 2.73 30.16
N ARG A 574 -31.98 3.44 29.20
CA ARG A 574 -33.39 3.15 28.84
C ARG A 574 -33.58 1.88 28.01
N LEU A 575 -32.64 1.57 27.14
CA LEU A 575 -32.67 0.33 26.34
C LEU A 575 -32.53 -0.90 27.21
N LEU A 576 -31.60 -0.87 28.17
CA LEU A 576 -31.32 -2.00 29.05
C LEU A 576 -32.21 -2.08 30.27
N GLY A 577 -32.78 -0.94 30.73
CA GLY A 577 -33.62 -0.83 31.90
C GLY A 577 -32.86 -0.69 33.22
N PHE A 578 -31.54 -0.50 33.17
CA PHE A 578 -30.68 -0.21 34.32
C PHE A 578 -29.57 0.76 33.95
N GLY A 579 -28.96 1.40 34.97
CA GLY A 579 -27.97 2.46 34.77
C GLY A 579 -26.55 1.94 34.68
N ALA A 580 -25.72 2.71 33.97
CA ALA A 580 -24.26 2.46 33.88
C ALA A 580 -23.55 2.72 35.20
N GLU A 581 -22.49 1.97 35.44
CA GLU A 581 -21.45 2.27 36.41
C GLU A 581 -20.25 2.97 35.76
N TYR A 582 -19.54 3.82 36.53
CA TYR A 582 -18.35 4.50 36.01
C TYR A 582 -17.10 3.87 36.60
N HIS A 583 -16.28 3.28 35.73
CA HIS A 583 -15.04 2.61 36.08
C HIS A 583 -13.89 3.05 35.18
N ASP A 584 -12.78 3.44 35.75
CA ASP A 584 -11.48 3.65 35.08
C ASP A 584 -11.57 4.42 33.74
N GLY A 585 -12.38 5.49 33.76
CA GLY A 585 -12.50 6.41 32.62
C GLY A 585 -13.59 6.06 31.61
N VAL A 586 -14.42 5.04 31.85
CA VAL A 586 -15.54 4.63 30.99
C VAL A 586 -16.82 4.39 31.78
N TRP A 587 -17.97 4.47 31.10
CA TRP A 587 -19.24 3.99 31.58
C TRP A 587 -19.43 2.55 31.11
N ILE A 588 -19.82 1.65 32.01
CA ILE A 588 -20.02 0.23 31.72
C ILE A 588 -21.41 -0.24 32.13
N TRP A 589 -21.93 -1.20 31.39
CA TRP A 589 -23.11 -2.02 31.72
C TRP A 589 -22.68 -3.49 31.64
N ASP A 590 -22.64 -4.18 32.75
CA ASP A 590 -22.47 -5.65 32.81
C ASP A 590 -23.77 -6.30 32.33
N VAL A 591 -23.70 -7.06 31.23
CA VAL A 591 -24.86 -7.64 30.55
C VAL A 591 -24.80 -9.17 30.47
N ARG A 592 -23.83 -9.77 31.21
CA ARG A 592 -23.68 -11.23 31.33
C ARG A 592 -24.91 -11.91 31.90
#